data_cdae35f395ac15ad67560c47b9d1b275
#
_entry.id   cdae35f395ac15ad67560c47b9d1b275
#
_cell.length_a   1.000
_cell.length_b   1.000
_cell.length_c   1.000
_cell.angle_alpha   90.00
_cell.angle_beta   90.00
_cell.angle_gamma   90.00
#
_symmetry.space_group_name_H-M   'P 1'
#
loop_
_entity.id
_entity.type
_entity.pdbx_description
1 polymer ?
#
loop_
_entity_poly.entity_id
_entity_poly.type
_entity_poly.pdbx_seq_one_letter_code
_entity_poly.pdbx_strand_id
1 'polypeptide(L)'
;MQIKLNIVVGAVAALLSGAAMSQDLIVKIGHVAPTSGGIAHLGKDNELGARLAIEELNAKGVMIGGKKAKFELLAEDDAGDPKQGTAAAQKLVDSKVNGVVGHLNSGTSIPAAKVYSDAGIPQISPSATNPKFTRSGYKTTFRVVADDVHLGGTLGKYSVNQLKGKSIAVIDDRTAYGQ
;
A
#
# COMPACT_ATOMS: atom_id res chain seq x y z
N MET A 1 -11.07 65.91 0.99
CA MET A 1 -10.30 64.98 0.10
C MET A 1 -9.77 63.72 0.83
N GLN A 2 -9.62 63.76 2.16
CA GLN A 2 -9.14 62.57 2.96
C GLN A 2 -10.14 61.42 3.14
N ILE A 3 -11.44 61.68 3.16
CA ILE A 3 -12.47 60.64 3.40
C ILE A 3 -12.56 59.66 2.21
N LYS A 4 -12.38 60.13 0.97
CA LYS A 4 -12.42 59.28 -0.23
C LYS A 4 -11.20 58.37 -0.34
N LEU A 5 -10.05 58.77 0.19
CA LEU A 5 -8.82 57.97 0.15
C LEU A 5 -8.88 56.78 1.15
N ASN A 6 -9.50 57.00 2.32
CA ASN A 6 -9.62 55.97 3.33
C ASN A 6 -10.60 54.83 2.93
N ILE A 7 -11.63 55.16 2.13
CA ILE A 7 -12.58 54.12 1.61
C ILE A 7 -11.91 53.24 0.56
N VAL A 8 -11.06 53.81 -0.32
CA VAL A 8 -10.35 53.06 -1.35
C VAL A 8 -9.29 52.13 -0.73
N VAL A 9 -8.57 52.56 0.30
CA VAL A 9 -7.59 51.72 1.01
C VAL A 9 -8.27 50.57 1.77
N GLY A 10 -9.44 50.80 2.38
CA GLY A 10 -10.22 49.76 3.05
C GLY A 10 -10.78 48.71 2.11
N ALA A 11 -11.21 49.12 0.89
CA ALA A 11 -11.74 48.22 -0.13
C ALA A 11 -10.65 47.31 -0.76
N VAL A 12 -9.44 47.83 -0.95
CA VAL A 12 -8.31 47.03 -1.48
C VAL A 12 -7.79 46.03 -0.43
N ALA A 13 -7.78 46.40 0.86
CA ALA A 13 -7.39 45.45 1.92
C ALA A 13 -8.40 44.30 2.09
N ALA A 14 -9.70 44.54 1.86
CA ALA A 14 -10.74 43.52 1.96
C ALA A 14 -10.68 42.54 0.75
N LEU A 15 -10.18 42.94 -0.40
CA LEU A 15 -10.03 42.06 -1.59
C LEU A 15 -8.78 41.16 -1.52
N LEU A 16 -7.79 41.50 -0.71
CA LEU A 16 -6.59 40.69 -0.50
C LEU A 16 -6.76 39.60 0.56
N SER A 17 -7.84 39.63 1.35
CA SER A 17 -8.13 38.65 2.40
C SER A 17 -8.81 37.36 1.91
N GLY A 18 -9.10 37.23 0.60
CA GLY A 18 -10.04 36.24 0.05
C GLY A 18 -9.44 35.00 -0.59
N ALA A 19 -8.13 34.79 -0.60
CA ALA A 19 -7.58 33.62 -1.26
C ALA A 19 -6.46 32.96 -0.44
N ALA A 20 -6.74 32.58 0.81
CA ALA A 20 -5.98 31.50 1.40
C ALA A 20 -6.42 30.22 0.66
N MET A 21 -5.86 29.96 -0.51
CA MET A 21 -5.98 28.68 -1.19
C MET A 21 -5.51 27.63 -0.21
N SER A 22 -6.46 26.90 0.38
CA SER A 22 -6.13 25.75 1.22
C SER A 22 -5.32 24.80 0.34
N GLN A 23 -4.01 24.75 0.57
CA GLN A 23 -3.13 23.84 -0.18
C GLN A 23 -3.58 22.41 0.12
N ASP A 24 -3.82 21.63 -0.94
CA ASP A 24 -4.20 20.23 -0.83
C ASP A 24 -3.15 19.47 0.01
N LEU A 25 -3.62 18.54 0.82
CA LEU A 25 -2.74 17.65 1.57
C LEU A 25 -2.32 16.50 0.64
N ILE A 26 -1.06 16.47 0.26
CA ILE A 26 -0.53 15.35 -0.52
C ILE A 26 -0.35 14.13 0.38
N VAL A 27 -0.98 13.02 0.01
CA VAL A 27 -0.84 11.71 0.66
C VAL A 27 -0.21 10.74 -0.33
N LYS A 28 1.04 10.37 -0.09
CA LYS A 28 1.79 9.45 -0.94
C LYS A 28 1.56 8.01 -0.47
N ILE A 29 1.10 7.17 -1.36
CA ILE A 29 0.94 5.73 -1.13
C ILE A 29 1.97 5.00 -1.99
N GLY A 30 2.81 4.20 -1.35
CA GLY A 30 3.72 3.29 -2.05
C GLY A 30 2.97 2.05 -2.53
N HIS A 31 3.39 1.50 -3.66
CA HIS A 31 2.97 0.19 -4.13
C HIS A 31 4.18 -0.60 -4.61
N VAL A 32 4.24 -1.89 -4.26
CA VAL A 32 5.31 -2.78 -4.72
C VAL A 32 4.72 -4.13 -5.11
N ALA A 33 5.03 -4.55 -6.32
CA ALA A 33 4.68 -5.87 -6.84
C ALA A 33 5.64 -6.23 -8.00
N PRO A 34 5.76 -7.50 -8.39
CA PRO A 34 6.56 -7.90 -9.54
C PRO A 34 5.88 -7.50 -10.85
N THR A 35 6.24 -6.35 -11.41
CA THR A 35 5.72 -5.88 -12.70
C THR A 35 6.58 -6.31 -13.88
N SER A 36 7.70 -6.99 -13.61
CA SER A 36 8.56 -7.70 -14.57
C SER A 36 8.74 -9.16 -14.17
N GLY A 37 9.35 -9.96 -15.06
CA GLY A 37 9.60 -11.38 -14.83
C GLY A 37 8.39 -12.30 -15.05
N GLY A 38 8.50 -13.56 -14.60
CA GLY A 38 7.54 -14.64 -14.94
C GLY A 38 6.13 -14.44 -14.38
N ILE A 39 5.98 -13.71 -13.29
CA ILE A 39 4.70 -13.43 -12.63
C ILE A 39 4.26 -11.96 -12.78
N ALA A 40 4.81 -11.26 -13.76
CA ALA A 40 4.52 -9.84 -14.01
C ALA A 40 3.03 -9.54 -14.22
N HIS A 41 2.28 -10.48 -14.76
CA HIS A 41 0.84 -10.34 -14.95
C HIS A 41 0.09 -10.17 -13.63
N LEU A 42 0.51 -10.88 -12.55
CA LEU A 42 -0.08 -10.74 -11.21
C LEU A 42 0.27 -9.39 -10.59
N GLY A 43 1.53 -8.96 -10.74
CA GLY A 43 1.98 -7.68 -10.20
C GLY A 43 1.31 -6.48 -10.86
N LYS A 44 1.15 -6.54 -12.19
CA LYS A 44 0.43 -5.50 -12.95
C LYS A 44 -1.04 -5.41 -12.57
N ASP A 45 -1.71 -6.54 -12.39
CA ASP A 45 -3.10 -6.56 -11.94
C ASP A 45 -3.24 -5.95 -10.55
N ASN A 46 -2.32 -6.30 -9.64
CA ASN A 46 -2.27 -5.75 -8.29
C ASN A 46 -2.05 -4.23 -8.30
N GLU A 47 -1.14 -3.74 -9.16
CA GLU A 47 -0.89 -2.31 -9.35
C GLU A 47 -2.13 -1.58 -9.89
N LEU A 48 -2.82 -2.16 -10.87
CA LEU A 48 -4.04 -1.57 -11.42
C LEU A 48 -5.14 -1.44 -10.36
N GLY A 49 -5.29 -2.44 -9.49
CA GLY A 49 -6.21 -2.35 -8.34
C GLY A 49 -5.86 -1.22 -7.39
N ALA A 50 -4.57 -1.03 -7.08
CA ALA A 50 -4.12 0.09 -6.25
C ALA A 50 -4.36 1.44 -6.92
N ARG A 51 -4.11 1.57 -8.23
CA ARG A 51 -4.38 2.79 -9.01
C ARG A 51 -5.86 3.14 -9.02
N LEU A 52 -6.72 2.17 -9.26
CA LEU A 52 -8.17 2.37 -9.23
C LEU A 52 -8.64 2.90 -7.87
N ALA A 53 -8.15 2.33 -6.77
CA ALA A 53 -8.48 2.80 -5.43
C ALA A 53 -8.04 4.26 -5.19
N ILE A 54 -6.86 4.65 -5.69
CA ILE A 54 -6.35 6.04 -5.62
C ILE A 54 -7.23 6.98 -6.44
N GLU A 55 -7.64 6.59 -7.65
CA GLU A 55 -8.55 7.38 -8.49
C GLU A 55 -9.89 7.60 -7.81
N GLU A 56 -10.47 6.54 -7.22
CA GLU A 56 -11.73 6.63 -6.49
C GLU A 56 -11.63 7.53 -5.24
N LEU A 57 -10.55 7.43 -4.47
CA LEU A 57 -10.32 8.30 -3.30
C LEU A 57 -10.21 9.77 -3.71
N ASN A 58 -9.49 10.05 -4.79
CA ASN A 58 -9.36 11.40 -5.33
C ASN A 58 -10.69 11.94 -5.86
N ALA A 59 -11.48 11.10 -6.54
CA ALA A 59 -12.82 11.47 -7.03
C ALA A 59 -13.80 11.76 -5.88
N LYS A 60 -13.70 11.02 -4.77
CA LYS A 60 -14.52 11.24 -3.56
C LYS A 60 -14.17 12.55 -2.83
N GLY A 61 -12.99 13.13 -3.07
CA GLY A 61 -12.57 14.36 -2.42
C GLY A 61 -12.41 14.23 -0.90
N VAL A 62 -11.70 13.19 -0.46
CA VAL A 62 -11.50 12.86 0.96
C VAL A 62 -10.87 14.04 1.72
N MET A 63 -11.41 14.36 2.89
CA MET A 63 -10.90 15.40 3.77
C MET A 63 -10.11 14.79 4.93
N ILE A 64 -8.91 15.30 5.17
CA ILE A 64 -8.04 14.90 6.29
C ILE A 64 -7.61 16.16 7.04
N GLY A 65 -7.95 16.26 8.33
CA GLY A 65 -7.62 17.41 9.14
C GLY A 65 -8.13 18.75 8.58
N GLY A 66 -9.30 18.74 7.93
CA GLY A 66 -9.92 19.93 7.34
C GLY A 66 -9.32 20.35 5.98
N LYS A 67 -8.36 19.61 5.42
CA LYS A 67 -7.76 19.85 4.10
C LYS A 67 -8.21 18.76 3.13
N LYS A 68 -8.40 19.12 1.86
CA LYS A 68 -8.65 18.15 0.80
C LYS A 68 -7.38 17.32 0.58
N ALA A 69 -7.50 15.99 0.69
CA ALA A 69 -6.40 15.09 0.42
C ALA A 69 -6.31 14.81 -1.08
N LYS A 70 -5.08 14.86 -1.60
CA LYS A 70 -4.72 14.39 -2.93
C LYS A 70 -3.81 13.18 -2.77
N PHE A 71 -4.30 12.01 -3.15
CA PHE A 71 -3.54 10.76 -3.08
C PHE A 71 -2.69 10.58 -4.33
N GLU A 72 -1.43 10.19 -4.14
CA GLU A 72 -0.48 9.90 -5.20
C GLU A 72 0.09 8.49 -5.00
N LEU A 73 0.12 7.68 -6.08
CA LEU A 73 0.69 6.34 -6.05
C LEU A 73 2.13 6.35 -6.56
N LEU A 74 3.05 5.85 -5.74
CA LEU A 74 4.44 5.59 -6.11
C LEU A 74 4.60 4.07 -6.25
N ALA A 75 4.69 3.58 -7.49
CA ALA A 75 4.79 2.16 -7.80
C ALA A 75 6.24 1.76 -8.09
N GLU A 76 6.67 0.63 -7.52
CA GLU A 76 8.00 0.04 -7.70
C GLU A 76 7.87 -1.43 -8.07
N ASP A 77 8.79 -1.89 -8.92
CA ASP A 77 8.92 -3.29 -9.32
C ASP A 77 9.92 -4.01 -8.40
N ASP A 78 9.53 -5.13 -7.82
CA ASP A 78 10.44 -5.99 -7.06
C ASP A 78 10.82 -7.27 -7.82
N ALA A 79 10.32 -7.46 -9.03
CA ALA A 79 10.53 -8.65 -9.86
C ALA A 79 10.30 -10.00 -9.11
N GLY A 80 9.64 -9.98 -7.95
CA GLY A 80 9.50 -11.13 -7.06
C GLY A 80 10.81 -11.53 -6.32
N ASP A 81 11.85 -10.70 -6.39
CA ASP A 81 13.15 -10.95 -5.77
C ASP A 81 13.25 -10.25 -4.40
N PRO A 82 13.61 -10.98 -3.31
CA PRO A 82 13.68 -10.41 -1.97
C PRO A 82 14.64 -9.23 -1.82
N LYS A 83 15.76 -9.19 -2.57
CA LYS A 83 16.73 -8.10 -2.51
C LYS A 83 16.20 -6.87 -3.21
N GLN A 84 15.58 -7.04 -4.39
CA GLN A 84 14.90 -5.95 -5.09
C GLN A 84 13.72 -5.42 -4.27
N GLY A 85 12.95 -6.31 -3.62
CA GLY A 85 11.88 -5.93 -2.70
C GLY A 85 12.36 -5.05 -1.55
N THR A 86 13.50 -5.40 -0.95
CA THR A 86 14.11 -4.59 0.12
C THR A 86 14.59 -3.22 -0.40
N ALA A 87 15.19 -3.19 -1.60
CA ALA A 87 15.63 -1.95 -2.23
C ALA A 87 14.44 -1.04 -2.60
N ALA A 88 13.36 -1.61 -3.15
CA ALA A 88 12.13 -0.90 -3.43
C ALA A 88 11.50 -0.32 -2.15
N ALA A 89 11.51 -1.09 -1.05
CA ALA A 89 11.04 -0.62 0.24
C ALA A 89 11.85 0.59 0.74
N GLN A 90 13.17 0.54 0.65
CA GLN A 90 14.02 1.68 1.05
C GLN A 90 13.74 2.91 0.19
N LYS A 91 13.59 2.75 -1.12
CA LYS A 91 13.26 3.85 -2.04
C LYS A 91 11.93 4.53 -1.68
N LEU A 92 10.91 3.76 -1.29
CA LEU A 92 9.63 4.30 -0.83
C LEU A 92 9.76 5.02 0.51
N VAL A 93 10.57 4.51 1.45
CA VAL A 93 10.88 5.19 2.72
C VAL A 93 11.56 6.53 2.44
N ASP A 94 12.56 6.57 1.57
CA ASP A 94 13.28 7.80 1.19
C ASP A 94 12.35 8.81 0.48
N SER A 95 11.35 8.31 -0.25
CA SER A 95 10.30 9.12 -0.88
C SER A 95 9.24 9.63 0.09
N LYS A 96 9.34 9.24 1.38
CA LYS A 96 8.44 9.67 2.47
C LYS A 96 6.98 9.32 2.17
N VAL A 97 6.71 8.07 1.79
CA VAL A 97 5.33 7.59 1.64
C VAL A 97 4.63 7.51 3.00
N ASN A 98 3.32 7.71 3.01
CA ASN A 98 2.51 7.66 4.22
C ASN A 98 2.04 6.24 4.57
N GLY A 99 2.08 5.32 3.60
CA GLY A 99 1.73 3.92 3.75
C GLY A 99 2.05 3.16 2.48
N VAL A 100 2.06 1.83 2.56
CA VAL A 100 2.39 0.95 1.43
C VAL A 100 1.31 -0.11 1.24
N VAL A 101 0.82 -0.25 0.02
CA VAL A 101 0.01 -1.37 -0.46
C VAL A 101 0.97 -2.33 -1.20
N GLY A 102 1.24 -3.46 -0.60
CA GLY A 102 2.23 -4.43 -1.11
C GLY A 102 3.05 -5.02 0.06
N HIS A 103 4.05 -5.80 -0.22
CA HIS A 103 4.39 -6.38 -1.53
C HIS A 103 3.41 -7.51 -1.90
N LEU A 104 3.44 -7.96 -3.16
CA LEU A 104 2.59 -9.06 -3.56
C LEU A 104 3.07 -10.38 -2.95
N ASN A 105 4.33 -10.74 -3.10
CA ASN A 105 4.89 -12.02 -2.69
C ASN A 105 5.26 -12.03 -1.20
N SER A 106 5.07 -13.16 -0.52
CA SER A 106 5.54 -13.35 0.86
C SER A 106 7.06 -13.18 0.97
N GLY A 107 7.81 -13.66 -0.03
CA GLY A 107 9.27 -13.56 -0.08
C GLY A 107 9.82 -12.14 -0.15
N THR A 108 9.06 -11.20 -0.69
CA THR A 108 9.43 -9.78 -0.73
C THR A 108 8.79 -8.99 0.41
N SER A 109 7.58 -9.34 0.83
CA SER A 109 6.86 -8.69 1.93
C SER A 109 7.57 -8.83 3.27
N ILE A 110 8.05 -10.04 3.59
CA ILE A 110 8.66 -10.34 4.89
C ILE A 110 9.94 -9.52 5.14
N PRO A 111 10.96 -9.51 4.26
CA PRO A 111 12.14 -8.69 4.49
C PRO A 111 11.86 -7.19 4.40
N ALA A 112 10.93 -6.74 3.55
CA ALA A 112 10.52 -5.34 3.45
C ALA A 112 9.82 -4.85 4.73
N ALA A 113 9.14 -5.73 5.46
CA ALA A 113 8.42 -5.39 6.69
C ALA A 113 9.31 -4.73 7.74
N LYS A 114 10.57 -5.18 7.86
CA LYS A 114 11.53 -4.54 8.78
C LYS A 114 11.84 -3.10 8.34
N VAL A 115 12.08 -2.87 7.06
CA VAL A 115 12.42 -1.54 6.51
C VAL A 115 11.29 -0.54 6.79
N TYR A 116 10.05 -0.92 6.51
CA TYR A 116 8.89 -0.08 6.79
C TYR A 116 8.63 0.10 8.29
N SER A 117 8.81 -0.96 9.08
CA SER A 117 8.63 -0.90 10.54
C SER A 117 9.60 0.07 11.20
N ASP A 118 10.88 0.03 10.81
CA ASP A 118 11.91 0.92 11.32
C ASP A 118 11.60 2.40 10.98
N ALA A 119 10.94 2.64 9.85
CA ALA A 119 10.50 3.97 9.41
C ALA A 119 9.11 4.37 9.94
N GLY A 120 8.41 3.49 10.67
CA GLY A 120 7.06 3.74 11.17
C GLY A 120 5.98 3.78 10.08
N ILE A 121 6.25 3.23 8.90
CA ILE A 121 5.33 3.23 7.75
C ILE A 121 4.47 1.96 7.77
N PRO A 122 3.12 2.07 7.73
CA PRO A 122 2.26 0.90 7.63
C PRO A 122 2.39 0.22 6.26
N GLN A 123 2.54 -1.11 6.28
CA GLN A 123 2.55 -1.97 5.11
C GLN A 123 1.34 -2.90 5.13
N ILE A 124 0.52 -2.86 4.08
CA ILE A 124 -0.67 -3.70 3.94
C ILE A 124 -0.50 -4.54 2.68
N SER A 125 -0.28 -5.85 2.84
CA SER A 125 -0.23 -6.75 1.68
C SER A 125 -1.61 -7.23 1.29
N PRO A 126 -1.97 -7.15 0.00
CA PRO A 126 -3.21 -7.70 -0.53
C PRO A 126 -3.14 -9.22 -0.74
N SER A 127 -1.97 -9.84 -0.73
CA SER A 127 -1.77 -11.20 -1.21
C SER A 127 -0.75 -12.06 -0.48
N ALA A 128 0.19 -11.48 0.31
CA ALA A 128 1.18 -12.26 1.04
C ALA A 128 0.52 -13.07 2.16
N THR A 129 0.56 -14.41 2.07
CA THR A 129 -0.15 -15.33 2.95
C THR A 129 0.74 -16.01 3.98
N ASN A 130 2.07 -15.98 3.83
CA ASN A 130 2.96 -16.61 4.81
C ASN A 130 2.75 -16.00 6.21
N PRO A 131 2.54 -16.82 7.26
CA PRO A 131 2.25 -16.35 8.62
C PRO A 131 3.32 -15.44 9.21
N LYS A 132 4.59 -15.64 8.84
CA LYS A 132 5.72 -14.82 9.32
C LYS A 132 5.52 -13.34 9.05
N PHE A 133 4.84 -12.96 7.96
CA PHE A 133 4.65 -11.56 7.58
C PHE A 133 3.99 -10.75 8.69
N THR A 134 2.91 -11.23 9.30
CA THR A 134 2.21 -10.49 10.37
C THR A 134 2.46 -11.04 11.77
N ARG A 135 3.26 -12.11 11.91
CA ARG A 135 3.61 -12.70 13.22
C ARG A 135 5.05 -12.40 13.66
N SER A 136 5.78 -11.59 12.90
CA SER A 136 7.16 -11.16 13.22
C SER A 136 7.26 -10.11 14.33
N GLY A 137 6.12 -9.69 14.92
CA GLY A 137 6.08 -8.72 16.02
C GLY A 137 6.06 -7.25 15.59
N TYR A 138 6.13 -6.94 14.29
CA TYR A 138 6.00 -5.57 13.79
C TYR A 138 4.56 -5.08 13.91
N LYS A 139 4.36 -3.87 14.43
CA LYS A 139 3.04 -3.24 14.59
C LYS A 139 2.54 -2.55 13.33
N THR A 140 3.37 -2.50 12.29
CA THR A 140 3.11 -1.80 11.03
C THR A 140 2.74 -2.74 9.89
N THR A 141 2.71 -4.07 10.11
CA THR A 141 2.44 -5.06 9.07
C THR A 141 1.02 -5.61 9.15
N PHE A 142 0.31 -5.53 8.05
CA PHE A 142 -1.09 -5.95 7.93
C PHE A 142 -1.31 -6.73 6.64
N ARG A 143 -2.34 -7.58 6.61
CA ARG A 143 -2.83 -8.24 5.40
C ARG A 143 -4.35 -8.19 5.35
N VAL A 144 -4.91 -8.24 4.15
CA VAL A 144 -6.38 -8.28 3.93
C VAL A 144 -6.87 -9.65 3.47
N VAL A 145 -5.99 -10.67 3.51
CA VAL A 145 -6.29 -12.07 3.17
C VAL A 145 -6.00 -12.98 4.36
N ALA A 146 -6.53 -14.20 4.35
CA ALA A 146 -6.18 -15.21 5.34
C ALA A 146 -4.71 -15.64 5.19
N ASP A 147 -4.09 -16.10 6.29
CA ASP A 147 -2.75 -16.69 6.22
C ASP A 147 -2.80 -18.18 5.86
N ASP A 148 -1.64 -18.75 5.51
CA ASP A 148 -1.52 -20.14 5.06
C ASP A 148 -1.87 -21.17 6.10
N VAL A 149 -1.80 -20.83 7.41
CA VAL A 149 -2.29 -21.73 8.48
C VAL A 149 -3.79 -21.93 8.35
N HIS A 150 -4.55 -20.86 8.07
CA HIS A 150 -5.99 -20.96 7.87
C HIS A 150 -6.34 -21.58 6.51
N LEU A 151 -5.67 -21.14 5.43
CA LEU A 151 -5.92 -21.64 4.07
C LEU A 151 -5.55 -23.12 3.97
N GLY A 152 -4.33 -23.51 4.31
CA GLY A 152 -3.86 -24.89 4.25
C GLY A 152 -4.64 -25.81 5.16
N GLY A 153 -4.92 -25.38 6.40
CA GLY A 153 -5.76 -26.15 7.32
C GLY A 153 -7.19 -26.37 6.81
N THR A 154 -7.77 -25.39 6.15
CA THR A 154 -9.10 -25.49 5.54
C THR A 154 -9.09 -26.42 4.33
N LEU A 155 -8.11 -26.24 3.42
CA LEU A 155 -7.93 -27.09 2.25
C LEU A 155 -7.71 -28.55 2.63
N GLY A 156 -6.84 -28.81 3.60
CA GLY A 156 -6.61 -30.17 4.10
C GLY A 156 -7.86 -30.82 4.67
N LYS A 157 -8.59 -30.13 5.53
CA LYS A 157 -9.87 -30.63 6.09
C LYS A 157 -10.91 -30.85 5.00
N TYR A 158 -11.03 -29.95 4.05
CA TYR A 158 -11.98 -30.07 2.94
C TYR A 158 -11.66 -31.26 2.06
N SER A 159 -10.38 -31.44 1.70
CA SER A 159 -9.90 -32.55 0.88
C SER A 159 -10.23 -33.92 1.50
N VAL A 160 -10.06 -34.05 2.81
CA VAL A 160 -10.34 -35.32 3.50
C VAL A 160 -11.84 -35.50 3.80
N ASN A 161 -12.46 -34.47 4.38
CA ASN A 161 -13.80 -34.62 4.96
C ASN A 161 -14.91 -34.49 3.89
N GLN A 162 -14.73 -33.62 2.90
CA GLN A 162 -15.74 -33.37 1.87
C GLN A 162 -15.45 -34.14 0.59
N LEU A 163 -14.21 -34.04 0.07
CA LEU A 163 -13.84 -34.73 -1.18
C LEU A 163 -13.49 -36.20 -0.96
N LYS A 164 -13.40 -36.67 0.33
CA LYS A 164 -13.04 -38.05 0.67
C LYS A 164 -11.71 -38.50 0.04
N GLY A 165 -10.78 -37.56 -0.19
CA GLY A 165 -9.47 -37.82 -0.78
C GLY A 165 -8.65 -38.80 0.05
N LYS A 166 -8.15 -39.87 -0.60
CA LYS A 166 -7.28 -40.89 -0.01
C LYS A 166 -5.81 -40.65 -0.29
N SER A 167 -5.51 -39.88 -1.33
CA SER A 167 -4.17 -39.44 -1.71
C SER A 167 -4.20 -37.96 -2.05
N ILE A 168 -3.29 -37.20 -1.46
CA ILE A 168 -3.20 -35.73 -1.63
C ILE A 168 -1.76 -35.41 -1.98
N ALA A 169 -1.56 -34.72 -3.11
CA ALA A 169 -0.26 -34.15 -3.47
C ALA A 169 -0.12 -32.76 -2.88
N VAL A 170 1.02 -32.47 -2.29
CA VAL A 170 1.41 -31.14 -1.82
C VAL A 170 2.59 -30.67 -2.65
N ILE A 171 2.51 -29.47 -3.21
CA ILE A 171 3.53 -28.88 -4.07
C ILE A 171 4.10 -27.66 -3.36
N ASP A 172 5.42 -27.65 -3.22
CA ASP A 172 6.21 -26.53 -2.69
C ASP A 172 6.99 -25.90 -3.87
N ASP A 173 6.85 -24.60 -4.08
CA ASP A 173 7.56 -23.85 -5.12
C ASP A 173 8.96 -23.39 -4.70
N ARG A 174 9.41 -23.78 -3.48
CA ARG A 174 10.67 -23.43 -2.86
C ARG A 174 10.87 -21.92 -2.62
N THR A 175 9.78 -21.16 -2.59
CA THR A 175 9.79 -19.77 -2.15
C THR A 175 9.31 -19.64 -0.71
N ALA A 176 9.45 -18.45 -0.11
CA ALA A 176 8.89 -18.20 1.22
C ALA A 176 7.35 -18.23 1.25
N TYR A 177 6.68 -18.29 0.10
CA TYR A 177 5.25 -18.51 -0.01
C TYR A 177 4.91 -20.00 0.13
N GLY A 178 5.63 -20.88 -0.58
CA GLY A 178 5.34 -22.31 -0.61
C GLY A 178 5.81 -23.10 0.63
N GLN A 179 6.64 -22.53 1.50
CA GLN A 179 7.20 -23.18 2.69
C GLN A 179 6.24 -23.27 3.87
#